data_296c0776732a115c2d17964e084d9ef6
#
_entry.id   296c0776732a115c2d17964e084d9ef6
#
_cell.length_a   1.000
_cell.length_b   1.000
_cell.length_c   1.000
_cell.angle_alpha   90.00
_cell.angle_beta   90.00
_cell.angle_gamma   90.00
#
_symmetry.space_group_name_H-M   'P 1'
#
loop_
_entity.id
_entity.type
_entity.pdbx_description
1 polymer ?
#
loop_
_entity_poly.entity_id
_entity_poly.type
_entity_poly.pdbx_seq_one_letter_code
_entity_poly.pdbx_strand_id
1 'polypeptide(L)'
;DDIIAFTRTGKMMVSRLGDKKFVGKDILHIAVWKKNDERTAYNMAYYDGGSKRTFVKRFNVTGITRDKEYDLTQEAAGSKVLYFTANQNSESEIVKVQLHPNSTARIKEFEFDFGTIEIKGRGSNGNILTKYPVRKIELLEKGKSSIGGVKIWFDEKFGRLVNEEKDKATYLGEFNTGDQIIVAYKNGDVELTNFELTNKYEPEEILTVEKFNPENIYSAVYYDGNSKEVYV
;
A
#
# COMPACT_ATOMS: atom_id res chain seq x y z
N ASP A 1 -12.89 -3.17 15.67
CA ASP A 1 -11.73 -2.67 14.90
C ASP A 1 -11.45 -1.22 15.28
N ASP A 2 -10.22 -0.78 15.10
CA ASP A 2 -9.82 0.62 15.16
C ASP A 2 -9.72 1.17 13.74
N ILE A 3 -10.11 2.41 13.55
CA ILE A 3 -9.99 3.13 12.27
C ILE A 3 -9.02 4.29 12.43
N ILE A 4 -8.23 4.55 11.39
CA ILE A 4 -7.36 5.72 11.28
C ILE A 4 -7.94 6.67 10.26
N ALA A 5 -7.96 7.96 10.57
CA ALA A 5 -8.41 9.01 9.66
C ALA A 5 -7.36 10.12 9.56
N PHE A 6 -7.17 10.63 8.35
CA PHE A 6 -6.25 11.71 8.01
C PHE A 6 -7.03 12.85 7.34
N THR A 7 -6.73 14.08 7.71
CA THR A 7 -7.43 15.27 7.17
C THR A 7 -6.50 16.14 6.32
N ARG A 8 -7.12 16.99 5.49
CA ARG A 8 -6.39 17.96 4.65
C ARG A 8 -5.63 18.99 5.45
N THR A 9 -6.02 19.26 6.69
CA THR A 9 -5.29 20.15 7.60
C THR A 9 -4.08 19.50 8.27
N GLY A 10 -3.77 18.23 7.91
CA GLY A 10 -2.63 17.50 8.46
C GLY A 10 -2.87 16.90 9.83
N LYS A 11 -4.13 16.72 10.22
CA LYS A 11 -4.48 16.03 11.46
C LYS A 11 -4.73 14.56 11.22
N MET A 12 -4.42 13.75 12.23
CA MET A 12 -4.64 12.31 12.25
C MET A 12 -5.27 11.90 13.58
N MET A 13 -6.21 10.98 13.52
CA MET A 13 -6.79 10.36 14.72
C MET A 13 -7.06 8.88 14.49
N VAL A 14 -6.88 8.07 15.53
CA VAL A 14 -7.33 6.68 15.55
C VAL A 14 -8.43 6.55 16.58
N SER A 15 -9.53 5.93 16.16
CA SER A 15 -10.72 5.74 17.00
C SER A 15 -11.25 4.33 16.85
N ARG A 16 -11.90 3.82 17.89
CA ARG A 16 -12.65 2.58 17.78
C ARG A 16 -13.86 2.76 16.88
N LEU A 17 -14.09 1.81 15.98
CA LEU A 17 -15.28 1.78 15.13
C LEU A 17 -16.55 1.69 16.00
N GLY A 18 -17.52 2.53 15.73
CA GLY A 18 -18.82 2.59 16.40
C GLY A 18 -19.88 3.20 15.47
N ASP A 19 -21.13 3.25 15.92
CA ASP A 19 -22.28 3.64 15.09
C ASP A 19 -22.17 5.06 14.52
N LYS A 20 -21.64 6.00 15.29
CA LYS A 20 -21.39 7.37 14.85
C LYS A 20 -20.16 7.92 15.57
N LYS A 21 -19.14 8.28 14.80
CA LYS A 21 -17.91 8.89 15.33
C LYS A 21 -17.46 10.03 14.43
N PHE A 22 -17.25 11.19 15.02
CA PHE A 22 -16.63 12.31 14.32
C PHE A 22 -15.11 12.13 14.36
N VAL A 23 -14.49 12.01 13.19
CA VAL A 23 -13.04 11.79 13.01
C VAL A 23 -12.34 12.96 12.30
N GLY A 24 -13.00 14.09 12.19
CA GLY A 24 -12.48 15.32 11.56
C GLY A 24 -13.28 15.79 10.35
N LYS A 25 -12.87 16.93 9.80
CA LYS A 25 -13.41 17.51 8.55
C LYS A 25 -12.38 17.32 7.44
N ASP A 26 -12.83 17.38 6.19
CA ASP A 26 -11.97 17.29 4.99
C ASP A 26 -11.05 16.06 5.03
N ILE A 27 -11.66 14.88 5.22
CA ILE A 27 -10.94 13.60 5.31
C ILE A 27 -10.27 13.31 3.97
N LEU A 28 -8.98 13.02 3.99
CA LEU A 28 -8.18 12.57 2.86
C LEU A 28 -8.13 11.04 2.75
N HIS A 29 -8.09 10.38 3.89
CA HIS A 29 -7.98 8.92 3.95
C HIS A 29 -8.59 8.40 5.25
N ILE A 30 -9.28 7.27 5.15
CA ILE A 30 -9.79 6.50 6.29
C ILE A 30 -9.62 5.02 6.00
N ALA A 31 -9.13 4.26 6.96
CA ALA A 31 -8.91 2.82 6.83
C ALA A 31 -8.95 2.13 8.20
N VAL A 32 -9.01 0.80 8.19
CA VAL A 32 -8.77 0.00 9.40
C VAL A 32 -7.32 0.16 9.83
N TRP A 33 -7.12 0.43 11.11
CA TRP A 33 -5.78 0.56 11.69
C TRP A 33 -5.40 -0.68 12.49
N LYS A 34 -4.17 -1.13 12.30
CA LYS A 34 -3.59 -2.25 13.05
C LYS A 34 -2.45 -1.74 13.92
N LYS A 35 -2.48 -2.12 15.20
CA LYS A 35 -1.39 -1.80 16.13
C LYS A 35 -0.11 -2.54 15.72
N ASN A 36 1.03 -1.85 15.84
CA ASN A 36 2.36 -2.36 15.47
C ASN A 36 2.50 -2.74 13.97
N ASP A 37 1.67 -2.17 13.11
CA ASP A 37 1.86 -2.32 11.66
C ASP A 37 3.02 -1.43 11.19
N GLU A 38 4.16 -2.04 10.92
CA GLU A 38 5.36 -1.40 10.38
C GLU A 38 5.40 -1.43 8.85
N ARG A 39 4.49 -2.20 8.22
CA ARG A 39 4.47 -2.34 6.76
C ARG A 39 3.70 -1.21 6.08
N THR A 40 2.62 -0.73 6.66
CA THR A 40 1.88 0.39 6.08
C THR A 40 2.67 1.68 6.24
N ALA A 41 3.13 2.24 5.12
CA ALA A 41 3.76 3.55 5.05
C ALA A 41 2.83 4.57 4.41
N TYR A 42 2.80 5.75 4.99
CA TYR A 42 2.08 6.90 4.47
C TYR A 42 3.06 7.86 3.81
N ASN A 43 2.82 8.18 2.54
CA ASN A 43 3.57 9.20 1.82
C ASN A 43 2.80 10.51 1.87
N MET A 44 3.43 11.58 2.29
CA MET A 44 2.78 12.86 2.50
C MET A 44 3.66 14.01 2.01
N ALA A 45 3.07 14.93 1.23
CA ALA A 45 3.62 16.23 0.99
C ALA A 45 2.70 17.29 1.60
N TYR A 46 3.26 18.24 2.34
CA TYR A 46 2.48 19.31 2.97
C TYR A 46 3.16 20.66 2.84
N TYR A 47 2.35 21.69 2.72
CA TYR A 47 2.77 23.07 2.83
C TYR A 47 2.77 23.47 4.30
N ASP A 48 3.88 24.03 4.75
CA ASP A 48 4.01 24.58 6.10
C ASP A 48 3.70 26.09 6.10
N GLY A 49 2.67 26.46 6.85
CA GLY A 49 2.21 27.82 6.96
C GLY A 49 3.19 28.77 7.62
N GLY A 50 4.11 28.27 8.45
CA GLY A 50 5.15 29.04 9.12
C GLY A 50 6.30 29.40 8.18
N SER A 51 7.01 28.42 7.68
CA SER A 51 8.18 28.61 6.81
C SER A 51 7.83 28.93 5.35
N LYS A 52 6.55 28.78 4.94
CA LYS A 52 6.08 28.94 3.57
C LYS A 52 6.74 27.96 2.58
N ARG A 53 7.20 26.81 3.05
CA ARG A 53 7.85 25.77 2.26
C ARG A 53 6.98 24.54 2.16
N THR A 54 7.23 23.72 1.17
CA THR A 54 6.62 22.40 1.04
C THR A 54 7.60 21.34 1.51
N PHE A 55 7.11 20.44 2.37
CA PHE A 55 7.86 19.32 2.93
C PHE A 55 7.27 18.00 2.41
N VAL A 56 8.12 16.97 2.38
CA VAL A 56 7.76 15.59 2.10
C VAL A 56 8.20 14.69 3.24
N LYS A 57 7.41 13.70 3.55
CA LYS A 57 7.76 12.66 4.52
C LYS A 57 7.12 11.33 4.18
N ARG A 58 7.79 10.26 4.62
CA ARG A 58 7.23 8.92 4.72
C ARG A 58 7.18 8.55 6.18
N PHE A 59 6.08 7.95 6.60
CA PHE A 59 5.96 7.58 8.00
C PHE A 59 5.03 6.40 8.19
N ASN A 60 5.21 5.68 9.29
CA ASN A 60 4.28 4.69 9.79
C ASN A 60 3.60 5.16 11.07
N VAL A 61 2.52 4.45 11.45
CA VAL A 61 1.74 4.71 12.66
C VAL A 61 1.58 3.41 13.45
N THR A 62 2.61 3.04 14.19
CA THR A 62 2.68 1.78 14.93
C THR A 62 1.98 1.83 16.30
N GLY A 63 1.91 3.01 16.89
CA GLY A 63 1.29 3.22 18.21
C GLY A 63 0.63 4.58 18.36
N ILE A 64 -0.50 4.59 19.07
CA ILE A 64 -1.30 5.78 19.30
C ILE A 64 -2.00 5.75 20.67
N THR A 65 -2.54 6.88 21.08
CA THR A 65 -3.62 6.96 22.07
C THR A 65 -4.93 7.16 21.30
N ARG A 66 -5.92 6.30 21.54
CA ARG A 66 -7.25 6.42 20.89
C ARG A 66 -7.89 7.76 21.19
N ASP A 67 -8.62 8.28 20.22
CA ASP A 67 -9.37 9.53 20.29
C ASP A 67 -8.52 10.79 20.53
N LYS A 68 -7.19 10.65 20.47
CA LYS A 68 -6.26 11.77 20.49
C LYS A 68 -5.97 12.23 19.06
N GLU A 69 -6.09 13.52 18.83
CA GLU A 69 -5.66 14.15 17.57
C GLU A 69 -4.14 14.36 17.58
N TYR A 70 -3.51 14.05 16.47
CA TYR A 70 -2.08 14.26 16.23
C TYR A 70 -1.90 15.17 15.04
N ASP A 71 -1.02 16.16 15.14
CA ASP A 71 -0.60 16.97 14.02
C ASP A 71 0.56 16.27 13.28
N LEU A 72 0.46 16.20 11.97
CA LEU A 72 1.45 15.59 11.08
C LEU A 72 2.31 16.63 10.37
N THR A 73 2.04 17.92 10.59
CA THR A 73 2.78 19.05 10.06
C THR A 73 3.71 19.62 11.13
N GLN A 74 4.00 20.91 11.10
CA GLN A 74 4.76 21.60 12.13
C GLN A 74 3.87 22.53 12.99
N GLU A 75 2.59 22.21 13.08
CA GLU A 75 1.55 22.92 13.85
C GLU A 75 1.38 24.41 13.48
N ALA A 76 2.02 24.87 12.40
CA ALA A 76 1.90 26.26 11.97
C ALA A 76 0.54 26.53 11.31
N ALA A 77 -0.08 27.66 11.69
CA ALA A 77 -1.35 28.07 11.09
C ALA A 77 -1.25 28.19 9.57
N GLY A 78 -2.27 27.69 8.86
CA GLY A 78 -2.31 27.67 7.41
C GLY A 78 -1.54 26.52 6.75
N SER A 79 -1.01 25.59 7.52
CA SER A 79 -0.44 24.34 6.99
C SER A 79 -1.55 23.48 6.36
N LYS A 80 -1.21 22.79 5.27
CA LYS A 80 -2.15 21.91 4.57
C LYS A 80 -1.43 20.79 3.82
N VAL A 81 -2.10 19.65 3.74
CA VAL A 81 -1.62 18.50 2.96
C VAL A 81 -1.92 18.75 1.48
N LEU A 82 -0.90 18.57 0.64
CA LEU A 82 -0.96 18.72 -0.81
C LEU A 82 -1.04 17.37 -1.52
N TYR A 83 -0.44 16.34 -0.93
CA TYR A 83 -0.44 14.96 -1.42
C TYR A 83 -0.45 14.00 -0.24
N PHE A 84 -1.21 12.93 -0.36
CA PHE A 84 -1.29 11.88 0.66
C PHE A 84 -1.67 10.55 0.05
N THR A 85 -0.93 9.50 0.41
CA THR A 85 -1.26 8.12 0.06
C THR A 85 -0.92 7.17 1.20
N ALA A 86 -1.65 6.05 1.25
CA ALA A 86 -1.39 4.94 2.15
C ALA A 86 -0.90 3.74 1.33
N ASN A 87 0.26 3.20 1.69
CA ASN A 87 0.94 2.12 1.00
C ASN A 87 1.13 0.94 1.94
N GLN A 88 0.33 -0.11 1.78
CA GLN A 88 0.24 -1.25 2.72
C GLN A 88 1.53 -2.07 2.82
N ASN A 89 2.34 -2.07 1.77
CA ASN A 89 3.64 -2.74 1.73
C ASN A 89 4.80 -1.74 1.60
N SER A 90 4.62 -0.51 2.07
CA SER A 90 5.65 0.54 1.95
C SER A 90 6.14 0.74 0.52
N GLU A 91 5.24 0.69 -0.46
CA GLU A 91 5.60 0.93 -1.85
C GLU A 91 6.17 2.32 -2.01
N SER A 92 7.21 2.43 -2.83
CA SER A 92 7.72 3.70 -3.29
C SER A 92 6.78 4.29 -4.34
N GLU A 93 6.73 5.60 -4.40
CA GLU A 93 5.93 6.33 -5.38
C GLU A 93 6.78 7.42 -6.02
N ILE A 94 6.66 7.56 -7.33
CA ILE A 94 7.20 8.69 -8.06
C ILE A 94 6.04 9.64 -8.35
N VAL A 95 6.20 10.88 -7.95
CA VAL A 95 5.19 11.93 -8.14
C VAL A 95 5.72 13.05 -9.00
N LYS A 96 4.84 13.63 -9.79
CA LYS A 96 5.05 14.84 -10.56
C LYS A 96 4.66 16.05 -9.73
N VAL A 97 5.60 16.95 -9.52
CA VAL A 97 5.41 18.19 -8.77
C VAL A 97 5.34 19.37 -9.73
N GLN A 98 4.23 20.06 -9.73
CA GLN A 98 4.02 21.27 -10.53
C GLN A 98 4.00 22.49 -9.63
N LEU A 99 4.91 23.43 -9.90
CA LEU A 99 4.97 24.69 -9.18
C LEU A 99 3.97 25.70 -9.77
N HIS A 100 3.64 26.70 -8.96
CA HIS A 100 2.77 27.77 -9.44
C HIS A 100 3.44 28.54 -10.60
N PRO A 101 2.74 28.86 -11.71
CA PRO A 101 3.30 29.55 -12.87
C PRO A 101 4.01 30.86 -12.52
N ASN A 102 3.47 31.59 -11.57
CA ASN A 102 4.00 32.88 -11.12
C ASN A 102 5.17 32.79 -10.13
N SER A 103 5.63 31.56 -9.80
CA SER A 103 6.81 31.39 -8.94
C SER A 103 8.08 31.87 -9.66
N THR A 104 9.09 32.25 -8.90
CA THR A 104 10.40 32.65 -9.45
C THR A 104 11.29 31.44 -9.75
N ALA A 105 10.79 30.22 -9.61
CA ALA A 105 11.53 29.01 -9.92
C ALA A 105 11.84 28.92 -11.41
N ARG A 106 13.07 28.52 -11.74
CA ARG A 106 13.51 28.31 -13.14
C ARG A 106 12.85 27.06 -13.74
N ILE A 107 12.77 25.97 -12.94
CA ILE A 107 12.10 24.72 -13.32
C ILE A 107 10.73 24.73 -12.64
N LYS A 108 9.66 24.63 -13.44
CA LYS A 108 8.27 24.67 -12.96
C LYS A 108 7.68 23.30 -12.67
N GLU A 109 8.32 22.26 -13.15
CA GLU A 109 7.84 20.89 -13.05
C GLU A 109 9.03 19.96 -12.86
N PHE A 110 8.91 19.02 -11.92
CA PHE A 110 9.93 18.00 -11.66
C PHE A 110 9.30 16.76 -11.03
N GLU A 111 10.02 15.66 -11.08
CA GLU A 111 9.64 14.42 -10.43
C GLU A 111 10.29 14.31 -9.05
N PHE A 112 9.60 13.67 -8.15
CA PHE A 112 10.11 13.33 -6.83
C PHE A 112 9.79 11.87 -6.51
N ASP A 113 10.83 11.10 -6.15
CA ASP A 113 10.70 9.71 -5.73
C ASP A 113 10.67 9.62 -4.20
N PHE A 114 9.53 9.20 -3.65
CA PHE A 114 9.39 8.94 -2.21
C PHE A 114 10.29 7.81 -1.72
N GLY A 115 10.75 6.90 -2.60
CA GLY A 115 11.69 5.83 -2.27
C GLY A 115 13.06 6.35 -1.79
N THR A 116 13.40 7.60 -2.12
CA THR A 116 14.67 8.25 -1.72
C THR A 116 14.69 8.73 -0.27
N ILE A 117 13.54 8.72 0.42
CA ILE A 117 13.45 9.15 1.82
C ILE A 117 13.04 7.97 2.73
N GLU A 118 13.63 7.97 3.93
CA GLU A 118 13.38 6.95 4.94
C GLU A 118 11.96 7.01 5.50
N ILE A 119 11.41 5.85 5.85
CA ILE A 119 10.18 5.74 6.64
C ILE A 119 10.53 6.04 8.10
N LYS A 120 9.93 7.08 8.66
CA LYS A 120 10.13 7.52 10.06
C LYS A 120 8.84 7.43 10.85
N GLY A 121 8.89 7.74 12.12
CA GLY A 121 7.69 7.89 12.93
C GLY A 121 6.86 9.12 12.51
N ARG A 122 5.55 9.10 12.80
CA ARG A 122 4.60 10.18 12.43
C ARG A 122 5.00 11.59 12.86
N GLY A 123 5.74 11.74 13.96
CA GLY A 123 6.20 13.05 14.48
C GLY A 123 7.37 13.67 13.72
N SER A 124 7.90 13.00 12.68
CA SER A 124 8.94 13.56 11.84
C SER A 124 8.43 14.78 11.06
N ASN A 125 9.23 15.83 10.98
CA ASN A 125 8.91 17.02 10.17
C ASN A 125 9.04 16.77 8.66
N GLY A 126 9.85 15.77 8.27
CA GLY A 126 10.15 15.47 6.87
C GLY A 126 11.28 16.33 6.28
N ASN A 127 11.47 16.22 4.98
CA ASN A 127 12.48 16.91 4.20
C ASN A 127 11.85 18.04 3.39
N ILE A 128 12.59 19.12 3.15
CA ILE A 128 12.12 20.19 2.27
C ILE A 128 12.07 19.68 0.83
N LEU A 129 10.88 19.69 0.23
CA LEU A 129 10.69 19.40 -1.19
C LEU A 129 11.04 20.64 -2.03
N THR A 130 10.46 21.78 -1.67
CA THR A 130 10.69 23.04 -2.37
C THR A 130 10.32 24.24 -1.51
N LYS A 131 11.01 25.37 -1.78
CA LYS A 131 10.68 26.69 -1.21
C LYS A 131 9.65 27.45 -2.05
N TYR A 132 9.33 26.95 -3.23
CA TYR A 132 8.41 27.63 -4.14
C TYR A 132 6.97 27.12 -3.96
N PRO A 133 5.95 27.94 -4.24
CA PRO A 133 4.57 27.53 -4.15
C PRO A 133 4.26 26.36 -5.09
N VAL A 134 3.73 25.29 -4.54
CA VAL A 134 3.28 24.12 -5.29
C VAL A 134 1.82 24.31 -5.71
N ARG A 135 1.55 24.08 -6.99
CA ARG A 135 0.20 24.11 -7.58
C ARG A 135 -0.47 22.75 -7.45
N LYS A 136 0.26 21.67 -7.80
CA LYS A 136 -0.27 20.32 -7.87
C LYS A 136 0.82 19.28 -7.65
N ILE A 137 0.46 18.15 -7.06
CA ILE A 137 1.29 16.93 -7.00
C ILE A 137 0.40 15.78 -7.49
N GLU A 138 0.91 15.00 -8.43
CA GLU A 138 0.20 13.86 -9.05
C GLU A 138 1.07 12.61 -8.99
N LEU A 139 0.45 11.48 -8.72
CA LEU A 139 1.11 10.18 -8.84
C LEU A 139 1.46 9.93 -10.31
N LEU A 140 2.71 9.58 -10.59
CA LEU A 140 3.17 9.09 -11.88
C LEU A 140 3.29 7.58 -11.88
N GLU A 141 3.97 7.04 -10.89
CA GLU A 141 4.27 5.61 -10.81
C GLU A 141 4.21 5.14 -9.36
N LYS A 142 3.63 3.96 -9.16
CA LYS A 142 3.68 3.22 -7.91
C LYS A 142 4.70 2.09 -8.06
N GLY A 143 5.84 2.24 -7.38
CA GLY A 143 6.94 1.29 -7.42
C GLY A 143 6.76 0.09 -6.51
N LYS A 144 7.80 -0.71 -6.42
CA LYS A 144 7.85 -1.88 -5.53
C LYS A 144 7.95 -1.46 -4.06
N SER A 145 7.70 -2.41 -3.18
CA SER A 145 7.91 -2.24 -1.74
C SER A 145 9.36 -1.83 -1.44
N SER A 146 9.53 -0.78 -0.64
CA SER A 146 10.86 -0.32 -0.21
C SER A 146 11.43 -1.11 0.97
N ILE A 147 10.63 -2.01 1.57
CA ILE A 147 11.00 -2.90 2.68
C ILE A 147 10.98 -4.38 2.29
N GLY A 148 10.88 -4.69 0.98
CA GLY A 148 10.71 -6.03 0.45
C GLY A 148 9.24 -6.47 0.37
N GLY A 149 8.99 -7.48 -0.46
CA GLY A 149 7.66 -8.06 -0.63
C GLY A 149 7.14 -8.76 0.63
N VAL A 150 5.86 -9.05 0.66
CA VAL A 150 5.26 -9.94 1.67
C VAL A 150 5.59 -11.37 1.28
N LYS A 151 6.22 -12.11 2.18
CA LYS A 151 6.42 -13.54 1.99
C LYS A 151 5.09 -14.26 2.15
N ILE A 152 4.73 -15.08 1.18
CA ILE A 152 3.46 -15.83 1.16
C ILE A 152 3.75 -17.31 1.03
N TRP A 153 3.05 -18.08 1.83
CA TRP A 153 3.01 -19.54 1.77
C TRP A 153 1.57 -19.98 1.53
N PHE A 154 1.42 -21.13 0.92
CA PHE A 154 0.15 -21.82 0.78
C PHE A 154 0.07 -22.99 1.78
N ASP A 155 -0.86 -22.92 2.72
CA ASP A 155 -1.15 -23.97 3.69
C ASP A 155 -2.03 -25.02 3.00
N GLU A 156 -1.41 -26.10 2.54
CA GLU A 156 -2.06 -27.18 1.76
C GLU A 156 -3.15 -27.92 2.57
N LYS A 157 -3.03 -27.93 3.89
CA LYS A 157 -4.02 -28.60 4.74
C LYS A 157 -5.34 -27.85 4.81
N PHE A 158 -5.28 -26.52 4.81
CA PHE A 158 -6.44 -25.66 5.01
C PHE A 158 -6.84 -24.87 3.77
N GLY A 159 -6.13 -25.03 2.65
CA GLY A 159 -6.40 -24.32 1.40
C GLY A 159 -6.37 -22.80 1.53
N ARG A 160 -5.40 -22.25 2.25
CA ARG A 160 -5.34 -20.82 2.50
C ARG A 160 -3.93 -20.25 2.41
N LEU A 161 -3.87 -18.96 2.14
CA LEU A 161 -2.61 -18.21 2.18
C LEU A 161 -2.24 -17.83 3.62
N VAL A 162 -0.94 -17.88 3.92
CA VAL A 162 -0.38 -17.43 5.20
C VAL A 162 0.89 -16.63 4.95
N ASN A 163 1.20 -15.70 5.84
CA ASN A 163 2.37 -14.82 5.75
C ASN A 163 3.50 -15.19 6.73
N GLU A 164 3.44 -16.38 7.27
CA GLU A 164 4.44 -16.98 8.15
C GLU A 164 4.68 -18.42 7.74
N GLU A 165 5.91 -18.89 7.91
CA GLU A 165 6.26 -20.29 7.66
C GLU A 165 5.51 -21.19 8.63
N LYS A 166 4.84 -22.22 8.11
CA LYS A 166 4.14 -23.24 8.87
C LYS A 166 4.54 -24.63 8.39
N ASP A 167 4.39 -25.58 9.28
CA ASP A 167 4.55 -26.99 8.91
C ASP A 167 3.55 -27.34 7.79
N LYS A 168 4.04 -27.94 6.71
CA LYS A 168 3.27 -28.27 5.49
C LYS A 168 2.70 -27.06 4.71
N ALA A 169 3.37 -25.94 4.78
CA ALA A 169 3.03 -24.82 3.92
C ALA A 169 4.10 -24.65 2.82
N THR A 170 3.66 -24.56 1.56
CA THR A 170 4.53 -24.36 0.40
C THR A 170 4.80 -22.87 0.22
N TYR A 171 6.09 -22.49 0.14
CA TYR A 171 6.50 -21.11 -0.11
C TYR A 171 6.22 -20.69 -1.54
N LEU A 172 5.39 -19.67 -1.72
CA LEU A 172 5.04 -19.13 -3.03
C LEU A 172 5.92 -17.97 -3.50
N GLY A 173 6.65 -17.35 -2.58
CA GLY A 173 7.54 -16.23 -2.91
C GLY A 173 7.25 -14.94 -2.15
N GLU A 174 7.95 -13.86 -2.56
CA GLU A 174 7.68 -12.50 -2.07
C GLU A 174 6.72 -11.78 -3.03
N PHE A 175 5.67 -11.19 -2.49
CA PHE A 175 4.61 -10.51 -3.23
C PHE A 175 4.62 -9.01 -2.99
N ASN A 176 4.54 -8.23 -4.05
CA ASN A 176 4.32 -6.79 -4.05
C ASN A 176 2.89 -6.48 -4.47
N THR A 177 2.46 -5.24 -4.26
CA THR A 177 1.14 -4.79 -4.71
C THR A 177 1.00 -4.98 -6.23
N GLY A 178 -0.08 -5.65 -6.62
CA GLY A 178 -0.36 -6.02 -8.01
C GLY A 178 0.10 -7.41 -8.42
N ASP A 179 0.95 -8.09 -7.63
CA ASP A 179 1.28 -9.49 -7.86
C ASP A 179 0.05 -10.37 -7.66
N GLN A 180 -0.04 -11.43 -8.43
CA GLN A 180 -1.17 -12.36 -8.41
C GLN A 180 -0.68 -13.79 -8.17
N ILE A 181 -1.62 -14.62 -7.77
CA ILE A 181 -1.48 -16.07 -7.63
C ILE A 181 -2.26 -16.72 -8.75
N ILE A 182 -1.65 -17.69 -9.41
CA ILE A 182 -2.34 -18.58 -10.32
C ILE A 182 -2.68 -19.88 -9.58
N VAL A 183 -3.93 -20.29 -9.69
CA VAL A 183 -4.44 -21.56 -9.18
C VAL A 183 -4.98 -22.37 -10.34
N ALA A 184 -4.47 -23.58 -10.54
CA ALA A 184 -5.02 -24.51 -11.50
C ALA A 184 -5.71 -25.64 -10.74
N TYR A 185 -6.89 -26.01 -11.19
CA TYR A 185 -7.73 -27.03 -10.58
C TYR A 185 -7.74 -28.34 -11.41
N LYS A 186 -8.04 -29.45 -10.74
CA LYS A 186 -8.10 -30.79 -11.36
C LYS A 186 -9.18 -30.94 -12.42
N ASN A 187 -10.19 -30.06 -12.39
CA ASN A 187 -11.24 -30.02 -13.41
C ASN A 187 -10.83 -29.27 -14.69
N GLY A 188 -9.61 -28.69 -14.71
CA GLY A 188 -9.07 -27.91 -15.83
C GLY A 188 -9.30 -26.41 -15.75
N ASP A 189 -10.01 -25.92 -14.72
CA ASP A 189 -10.17 -24.48 -14.52
C ASP A 189 -8.88 -23.84 -14.04
N VAL A 190 -8.67 -22.57 -14.41
CA VAL A 190 -7.53 -21.75 -13.99
C VAL A 190 -8.07 -20.41 -13.49
N GLU A 191 -7.60 -19.99 -12.32
CA GLU A 191 -8.00 -18.74 -11.69
C GLU A 191 -6.78 -17.87 -11.38
N LEU A 192 -6.88 -16.57 -11.59
CA LEU A 192 -5.92 -15.56 -11.11
C LEU A 192 -6.55 -14.80 -9.95
N THR A 193 -5.93 -14.89 -8.77
CA THR A 193 -6.39 -14.22 -7.56
C THR A 193 -5.34 -13.25 -7.03
N ASN A 194 -5.76 -12.33 -6.16
CA ASN A 194 -4.82 -11.56 -5.35
C ASN A 194 -4.23 -12.44 -4.23
N PHE A 195 -3.26 -11.92 -3.48
CA PHE A 195 -2.63 -12.65 -2.37
C PHE A 195 -3.17 -12.26 -0.99
N GLU A 196 -4.46 -11.89 -0.90
CA GLU A 196 -5.09 -11.62 0.38
C GLU A 196 -5.20 -12.88 1.24
N LEU A 197 -4.83 -12.77 2.53
CA LEU A 197 -4.83 -13.92 3.46
C LEU A 197 -6.25 -14.42 3.80
N THR A 198 -7.28 -13.70 3.34
CA THR A 198 -8.70 -14.10 3.45
C THR A 198 -9.13 -15.08 2.36
N ASN A 199 -8.33 -15.20 1.29
CA ASN A 199 -8.62 -16.14 0.21
C ASN A 199 -8.58 -17.58 0.73
N LYS A 200 -9.55 -18.37 0.30
CA LYS A 200 -9.69 -19.80 0.61
C LYS A 200 -9.88 -20.56 -0.68
N TYR A 201 -9.26 -21.70 -0.73
CA TYR A 201 -9.32 -22.65 -1.85
C TYR A 201 -9.67 -24.03 -1.31
N GLU A 202 -10.31 -24.87 -2.13
CA GLU A 202 -10.59 -26.26 -1.77
C GLU A 202 -9.35 -27.13 -2.07
N PRO A 203 -8.58 -27.56 -1.05
CA PRO A 203 -7.29 -28.21 -1.25
C PRO A 203 -7.33 -29.46 -2.12
N GLU A 204 -8.42 -30.22 -2.02
CA GLU A 204 -8.60 -31.48 -2.75
C GLU A 204 -8.81 -31.27 -4.26
N GLU A 205 -9.26 -30.10 -4.66
CA GLU A 205 -9.52 -29.74 -6.07
C GLU A 205 -8.33 -29.08 -6.75
N ILE A 206 -7.34 -28.63 -5.97
CA ILE A 206 -6.16 -27.92 -6.50
C ILE A 206 -5.20 -28.90 -7.18
N LEU A 207 -4.71 -28.52 -8.34
CA LEU A 207 -3.60 -29.15 -9.05
C LEU A 207 -2.29 -28.44 -8.74
N THR A 208 -2.26 -27.10 -8.84
CA THR A 208 -1.10 -26.26 -8.47
C THR A 208 -1.52 -24.88 -8.02
N VAL A 209 -0.71 -24.30 -7.12
CA VAL A 209 -0.80 -22.90 -6.66
C VAL A 209 0.60 -22.30 -6.71
N GLU A 210 0.75 -21.19 -7.40
CA GLU A 210 2.04 -20.52 -7.48
C GLU A 210 1.89 -19.01 -7.69
N LYS A 211 2.97 -18.25 -7.48
CA LYS A 211 3.01 -16.85 -7.86
C LYS A 211 2.92 -16.73 -9.37
N PHE A 212 1.95 -15.98 -9.87
CA PHE A 212 1.77 -15.78 -11.30
C PHE A 212 2.94 -15.00 -11.90
N ASN A 213 3.52 -15.54 -12.96
CA ASN A 213 4.48 -14.86 -13.81
C ASN A 213 3.98 -14.93 -15.27
N PRO A 214 3.71 -13.79 -15.92
CA PRO A 214 3.21 -13.77 -17.31
C PRO A 214 4.20 -14.34 -18.32
N GLU A 215 5.48 -14.48 -17.99
CA GLU A 215 6.50 -15.09 -18.85
C GLU A 215 6.55 -16.61 -18.76
N ASN A 216 5.84 -17.20 -17.78
CA ASN A 216 5.81 -18.66 -17.64
C ASN A 216 4.91 -19.29 -18.68
N ILE A 217 5.38 -20.41 -19.22
CA ILE A 217 4.62 -21.28 -20.14
C ILE A 217 4.14 -22.48 -19.33
N TYR A 218 2.85 -22.71 -19.35
CA TYR A 218 2.21 -23.85 -18.68
C TYR A 218 1.87 -24.92 -19.72
N SER A 219 2.19 -26.17 -19.41
CA SER A 219 1.80 -27.33 -20.22
C SER A 219 0.92 -28.24 -19.40
N ALA A 220 -0.15 -28.72 -19.97
CA ALA A 220 -1.08 -29.61 -19.31
C ALA A 220 -1.31 -30.88 -20.15
N VAL A 221 -1.41 -32.00 -19.45
CA VAL A 221 -1.90 -33.27 -20.02
C VAL A 221 -3.25 -33.53 -19.40
N TYR A 222 -4.27 -33.70 -20.22
CA TYR A 222 -5.62 -33.91 -19.73
C TYR A 222 -6.34 -35.03 -20.49
N TYR A 223 -7.30 -35.65 -19.82
CA TYR A 223 -8.20 -36.63 -20.39
C TYR A 223 -9.54 -35.98 -20.75
N ASP A 224 -9.91 -36.03 -22.02
CA ASP A 224 -11.22 -35.55 -22.46
C ASP A 224 -12.28 -36.65 -22.26
N GLY A 225 -13.24 -36.37 -21.38
CA GLY A 225 -14.34 -37.29 -21.10
C GLY A 225 -15.28 -37.58 -22.26
N ASN A 226 -15.32 -36.75 -23.30
CA ASN A 226 -16.15 -36.91 -24.46
C ASN A 226 -15.46 -37.82 -25.51
N SER A 227 -14.24 -37.45 -25.90
CA SER A 227 -13.47 -38.23 -26.90
C SER A 227 -12.83 -39.47 -26.31
N LYS A 228 -12.70 -39.54 -24.95
CA LYS A 228 -12.00 -40.59 -24.20
C LYS A 228 -10.52 -40.72 -24.59
N GLU A 229 -9.93 -39.62 -25.00
CA GLU A 229 -8.53 -39.54 -25.42
C GLU A 229 -7.73 -38.61 -24.48
N VAL A 230 -6.39 -38.76 -24.48
CA VAL A 230 -5.45 -37.91 -23.74
C VAL A 230 -4.87 -36.87 -24.67
N TYR A 231 -4.89 -35.64 -24.28
CA TYR A 231 -4.35 -34.49 -24.99
C TYR A 231 -3.21 -33.83 -24.21
N VAL A 232 -2.30 -33.15 -24.94
CA VAL A 232 -1.15 -32.37 -24.40
C VAL A 232 -1.25 -30.94 -24.91
#